data_047366349ab3660e66642458ccd94c96
#
_entry.id   047366349ab3660e66642458ccd94c96
#
_cell.length_a   1.000
_cell.length_b   1.000
_cell.length_c   1.000
_cell.angle_alpha   90.00
_cell.angle_beta   90.00
_cell.angle_gamma   90.00
#
_symmetry.space_group_name_H-M   'P 1'
#
loop_
_entity.id
_entity.type
_entity.pdbx_description
1 polymer ?
#
loop_
_entity_poly.entity_id
_entity_poly.type
_entity_poly.pdbx_seq_one_letter_code
_entity_poly.pdbx_strand_id
1 'polypeptide(L)'
;MKKDGRRRGRQKYRCVQCGSYFSSGKQDGQAWVREAYEDYARHKQTYGELSEKYGRDPKTLRKYFDKYAGATGEVLVDSEPATLILDATFFGRGYGLLLARSPKRILHWREIVTESLEEYGHCLDQLDAMDCRFSAFVIDGRPGVRQLLARRYPGVPIQLCQFHQIQIVKRYIPARAKTEAARELRKLCLGLVKSDGLAFAAALELWHGKYCEFLKERSLAEDGKWRYTHRRVRSAHKSLAGNLPYLFTFRKHPSLEIPNTTNHCDGLFAHIKQKVLIHRGISVKSRKKMIDYLLENF
;
A
#
# COMPACT_ATOMS: atom_id res chain seq x y z
N MET A 1 -16.99 18.60 -48.11
CA MET A 1 -17.61 19.36 -47.01
C MET A 1 -17.85 20.80 -47.43
N LYS A 2 -19.05 21.36 -47.18
CA LYS A 2 -19.39 22.76 -47.49
C LYS A 2 -19.55 23.57 -46.22
N LYS A 3 -19.01 24.80 -46.20
CA LYS A 3 -19.25 25.72 -45.08
C LYS A 3 -20.72 26.10 -45.05
N ASP A 4 -21.38 26.03 -43.86
CA ASP A 4 -22.83 26.30 -43.70
C ASP A 4 -23.06 27.23 -42.53
N GLY A 5 -22.64 28.49 -42.71
CA GLY A 5 -22.85 29.56 -41.71
C GLY A 5 -22.10 29.39 -40.38
N ARG A 6 -22.39 30.28 -39.43
CA ARG A 6 -21.86 30.23 -38.07
C ARG A 6 -22.97 30.10 -37.05
N ARG A 7 -22.78 29.24 -36.02
CA ARG A 7 -23.68 29.14 -34.88
C ARG A 7 -22.93 29.34 -33.60
N ARG A 8 -23.32 30.30 -32.77
CA ARG A 8 -22.63 30.67 -31.51
C ARG A 8 -21.11 30.89 -31.70
N GLY A 9 -20.74 31.66 -32.74
CA GLY A 9 -19.35 31.99 -33.05
C GLY A 9 -18.50 30.89 -33.73
N ARG A 10 -19.07 29.69 -33.96
CA ARG A 10 -18.37 28.55 -34.56
C ARG A 10 -18.78 28.35 -36.00
N GLN A 11 -17.79 28.00 -36.89
CA GLN A 11 -18.05 27.62 -38.26
C GLN A 11 -18.79 26.26 -38.28
N LYS A 12 -19.94 26.24 -38.96
CA LYS A 12 -20.73 25.04 -39.21
C LYS A 12 -20.39 24.48 -40.59
N TYR A 13 -20.31 23.17 -40.71
CA TYR A 13 -20.08 22.46 -41.95
C TYR A 13 -21.20 21.48 -42.19
N ARG A 14 -21.52 21.23 -43.47
CA ARG A 14 -22.45 20.21 -43.93
C ARG A 14 -21.72 19.18 -44.77
N CYS A 15 -21.94 17.90 -44.48
CA CYS A 15 -21.45 16.84 -45.38
C CYS A 15 -22.26 16.83 -46.67
N VAL A 16 -21.59 16.83 -47.82
CA VAL A 16 -22.24 16.89 -49.12
C VAL A 16 -22.87 15.54 -49.50
N GLN A 17 -22.34 14.43 -48.93
CA GLN A 17 -22.79 13.07 -49.20
C GLN A 17 -24.00 12.65 -48.36
N CYS A 18 -23.94 12.89 -47.03
CA CYS A 18 -25.00 12.41 -46.11
C CYS A 18 -25.84 13.53 -45.49
N GLY A 19 -25.58 14.79 -45.81
CA GLY A 19 -26.31 15.94 -45.25
C GLY A 19 -26.08 16.26 -43.78
N SER A 20 -25.32 15.45 -43.06
CA SER A 20 -25.04 15.65 -41.63
C SER A 20 -24.31 16.94 -41.34
N TYR A 21 -24.66 17.60 -40.22
CA TYR A 21 -24.02 18.84 -39.79
C TYR A 21 -22.99 18.58 -38.69
N PHE A 22 -21.87 19.26 -38.77
CA PHE A 22 -20.88 19.32 -37.69
C PHE A 22 -20.30 20.74 -37.62
N SER A 23 -19.80 21.10 -36.48
CA SER A 23 -19.06 22.36 -36.28
C SER A 23 -17.60 22.05 -36.01
N SER A 24 -16.70 22.94 -36.43
CA SER A 24 -15.29 22.82 -36.05
C SER A 24 -15.21 22.70 -34.54
N GLY A 25 -14.90 21.51 -34.07
CA GLY A 25 -14.74 21.26 -32.64
C GLY A 25 -13.53 22.01 -32.11
N LYS A 26 -13.58 22.49 -30.90
CA LYS A 26 -12.36 22.80 -30.18
C LYS A 26 -11.59 21.49 -30.00
N GLN A 27 -10.48 21.32 -30.69
CA GLN A 27 -9.50 20.27 -30.35
C GLN A 27 -8.85 20.52 -28.98
N ASP A 28 -8.97 21.74 -28.44
CA ASP A 28 -8.41 22.14 -27.13
C ASP A 28 -9.24 21.71 -25.91
N GLY A 29 -10.31 20.94 -26.09
CA GLY A 29 -11.23 20.60 -25.00
C GLY A 29 -10.66 19.65 -23.93
N GLN A 30 -9.52 19.00 -24.17
CA GLN A 30 -8.97 18.00 -23.27
C GLN A 30 -7.69 18.44 -22.54
N ALA A 31 -6.90 19.35 -23.09
CA ALA A 31 -5.66 19.82 -22.45
C ALA A 31 -5.91 20.44 -21.07
N TRP A 32 -6.84 21.39 -20.97
CA TRP A 32 -7.19 22.00 -19.68
C TRP A 32 -7.78 21.01 -18.68
N VAL A 33 -8.48 19.96 -19.15
CA VAL A 33 -9.05 18.92 -18.26
C VAL A 33 -7.92 18.12 -17.61
N ARG A 34 -6.88 17.81 -18.35
CA ARG A 34 -5.71 17.11 -17.83
C ARG A 34 -5.01 17.94 -16.75
N GLU A 35 -4.71 19.20 -17.05
CA GLU A 35 -4.08 20.12 -16.09
C GLU A 35 -4.95 20.34 -14.85
N ALA A 36 -6.25 20.57 -15.05
CA ALA A 36 -7.17 20.75 -13.94
C ALA A 36 -7.33 19.47 -13.08
N TYR A 37 -7.26 18.29 -13.69
CA TYR A 37 -7.31 17.03 -12.95
C TYR A 37 -6.01 16.76 -12.20
N GLU A 38 -4.86 17.14 -12.76
CA GLU A 38 -3.57 17.09 -12.09
C GLU A 38 -3.56 18.01 -10.87
N ASP A 39 -4.01 19.25 -11.02
CA ASP A 39 -4.19 20.20 -9.92
C ASP A 39 -5.10 19.64 -8.82
N TYR A 40 -6.21 19.04 -9.22
CA TYR A 40 -7.14 18.38 -8.31
C TYR A 40 -6.47 17.23 -7.55
N ALA A 41 -5.89 16.27 -8.27
CA ALA A 41 -5.38 15.04 -7.68
C ALA A 41 -4.01 15.21 -7.01
N ARG A 42 -3.07 15.95 -7.64
CA ARG A 42 -1.69 16.08 -7.17
C ARG A 42 -1.42 17.34 -6.37
N HIS A 43 -2.03 18.47 -6.74
CA HIS A 43 -1.77 19.76 -6.10
C HIS A 43 -2.79 20.14 -5.04
N LYS A 44 -3.68 19.20 -4.68
CA LYS A 44 -4.63 19.35 -3.56
C LYS A 44 -5.65 20.49 -3.74
N GLN A 45 -5.88 20.94 -4.96
CA GLN A 45 -6.84 22.03 -5.21
C GLN A 45 -8.28 21.53 -5.09
N THR A 46 -9.10 22.32 -4.42
CA THR A 46 -10.54 22.06 -4.28
C THR A 46 -11.31 22.47 -5.55
N TYR A 47 -12.54 22.02 -5.69
CA TYR A 47 -13.40 22.45 -6.82
C TYR A 47 -13.65 23.97 -6.84
N GLY A 48 -13.62 24.65 -5.68
CA GLY A 48 -13.73 26.10 -5.59
C GLY A 48 -12.52 26.79 -6.23
N GLU A 49 -11.32 26.44 -5.78
CA GLU A 49 -10.04 26.98 -6.32
C GLU A 49 -9.89 26.70 -7.82
N LEU A 50 -10.26 25.48 -8.26
CA LEU A 50 -10.24 25.12 -9.68
C LEU A 50 -11.27 25.92 -10.49
N SER A 51 -12.44 26.21 -9.90
CA SER A 51 -13.49 27.05 -10.53
C SER A 51 -12.95 28.45 -10.82
N GLU A 52 -12.26 29.05 -9.86
CA GLU A 52 -11.62 30.34 -10.00
C GLU A 52 -10.49 30.30 -11.04
N LYS A 53 -9.58 29.30 -10.93
CA LYS A 53 -8.41 29.18 -11.81
C LYS A 53 -8.78 28.93 -13.27
N TYR A 54 -9.76 28.05 -13.52
CA TYR A 54 -10.12 27.63 -14.89
C TYR A 54 -11.36 28.32 -15.44
N GLY A 55 -12.04 29.18 -14.68
CA GLY A 55 -13.26 29.88 -15.08
C GLY A 55 -14.40 28.89 -15.41
N ARG A 56 -14.51 27.79 -14.67
CA ARG A 56 -15.47 26.72 -14.91
C ARG A 56 -16.27 26.41 -13.65
N ASP A 57 -17.58 26.26 -13.80
CA ASP A 57 -18.46 25.86 -12.71
C ASP A 57 -18.05 24.50 -12.11
N PRO A 58 -18.12 24.32 -10.78
CA PRO A 58 -17.78 23.06 -10.10
C PRO A 58 -18.52 21.82 -10.64
N LYS A 59 -19.78 21.94 -11.07
CA LYS A 59 -20.54 20.84 -11.68
C LYS A 59 -19.96 20.45 -13.04
N THR A 60 -19.49 21.45 -13.79
CA THR A 60 -18.82 21.23 -15.07
C THR A 60 -17.48 20.51 -14.87
N LEU A 61 -16.67 20.95 -13.90
CA LEU A 61 -15.41 20.28 -13.53
C LEU A 61 -15.65 18.81 -13.17
N ARG A 62 -16.61 18.53 -12.28
CA ARG A 62 -16.98 17.14 -11.91
C ARG A 62 -17.35 16.29 -13.12
N LYS A 63 -18.21 16.82 -14.01
CA LYS A 63 -18.65 16.12 -15.23
C LYS A 63 -17.46 15.75 -16.14
N TYR A 64 -16.47 16.63 -16.27
CA TYR A 64 -15.28 16.36 -17.05
C TYR A 64 -14.35 15.39 -16.33
N PHE A 65 -14.14 15.53 -15.03
CA PHE A 65 -13.31 14.64 -14.23
C PHE A 65 -13.89 13.21 -14.19
N ASP A 66 -15.22 13.04 -14.11
CA ASP A 66 -15.86 11.72 -14.18
C ASP A 66 -15.60 11.01 -15.51
N LYS A 67 -15.46 11.78 -16.60
CA LYS A 67 -15.17 11.26 -17.96
C LYS A 67 -13.67 11.16 -18.26
N TYR A 68 -12.84 11.88 -17.54
CA TYR A 68 -11.41 11.88 -17.78
C TYR A 68 -10.85 10.48 -17.42
N ALA A 69 -10.47 9.72 -18.43
CA ALA A 69 -9.62 8.55 -18.25
C ALA A 69 -8.18 9.07 -18.19
N GLY A 70 -7.52 8.94 -17.06
CA GLY A 70 -6.07 9.20 -16.97
C GLY A 70 -5.35 8.43 -18.08
N ALA A 71 -4.18 8.86 -18.47
CA ALA A 71 -3.31 8.03 -19.27
C ALA A 71 -2.97 6.80 -18.43
N THR A 72 -3.35 5.61 -18.91
CA THR A 72 -2.87 4.36 -18.34
C THR A 72 -1.39 4.29 -18.63
N GLY A 73 -0.57 4.58 -17.63
CA GLY A 73 0.88 4.38 -17.72
C GLY A 73 1.14 2.89 -17.91
N GLU A 74 1.90 2.53 -18.92
CA GLU A 74 2.43 1.17 -19.01
C GLU A 74 3.39 0.97 -17.84
N VAL A 75 3.11 -0.04 -17.01
CA VAL A 75 4.05 -0.46 -15.97
C VAL A 75 5.21 -1.15 -16.69
N LEU A 76 6.33 -0.44 -16.82
CA LEU A 76 7.54 -1.00 -17.39
C LEU A 76 8.09 -2.04 -16.41
N VAL A 77 8.25 -3.27 -16.87
CA VAL A 77 8.88 -4.36 -16.11
C VAL A 77 10.38 -4.34 -16.41
N ASP A 78 11.21 -4.35 -15.37
CA ASP A 78 12.66 -4.51 -15.54
C ASP A 78 12.97 -5.95 -15.94
N SER A 79 13.93 -6.12 -16.85
CA SER A 79 14.48 -7.44 -17.19
C SER A 79 15.24 -8.09 -16.02
N GLU A 80 15.74 -7.28 -15.10
CA GLU A 80 16.48 -7.74 -13.93
C GLU A 80 15.56 -8.09 -12.75
N PRO A 81 15.87 -9.18 -12.01
CA PRO A 81 15.12 -9.55 -10.82
C PRO A 81 15.11 -8.43 -9.77
N ALA A 82 13.94 -8.07 -9.28
CA ALA A 82 13.74 -7.00 -8.31
C ALA A 82 13.31 -7.52 -6.94
N THR A 83 13.64 -6.78 -5.88
CA THR A 83 13.02 -7.02 -4.57
C THR A 83 11.56 -6.58 -4.61
N LEU A 84 10.64 -7.52 -4.38
CA LEU A 84 9.21 -7.23 -4.30
C LEU A 84 8.80 -6.88 -2.87
N ILE A 85 8.24 -5.69 -2.70
CA ILE A 85 7.64 -5.22 -1.45
C ILE A 85 6.12 -5.31 -1.61
N LEU A 86 5.47 -6.08 -0.73
CA LEU A 86 4.02 -6.24 -0.70
C LEU A 86 3.47 -5.67 0.60
N ASP A 87 2.48 -4.80 0.47
CA ASP A 87 1.79 -4.23 1.62
C ASP A 87 0.36 -3.80 1.25
N ALA A 88 -0.54 -3.76 2.23
CA ALA A 88 -1.93 -3.38 2.02
C ALA A 88 -2.35 -2.23 2.93
N THR A 89 -3.27 -1.40 2.43
CA THR A 89 -3.85 -0.32 3.22
C THR A 89 -5.34 -0.16 2.93
N PHE A 90 -6.08 0.43 3.88
CA PHE A 90 -7.51 0.65 3.75
C PHE A 90 -7.87 2.14 3.82
N PHE A 91 -8.84 2.52 2.99
CA PHE A 91 -9.40 3.88 2.89
C PHE A 91 -10.81 3.97 3.51
N GLY A 92 -11.08 3.16 4.49
CA GLY A 92 -12.37 2.98 5.14
C GLY A 92 -12.85 1.54 5.05
N ARG A 93 -14.12 1.29 5.44
CA ARG A 93 -14.69 -0.06 5.38
C ARG A 93 -14.94 -0.47 3.91
N GLY A 94 -14.55 -1.69 3.56
CA GLY A 94 -14.85 -2.28 2.25
C GLY A 94 -14.05 -1.75 1.07
N TYR A 95 -13.02 -0.91 1.29
CA TYR A 95 -12.12 -0.46 0.24
C TYR A 95 -10.68 -0.38 0.72
N GLY A 96 -9.87 -1.23 0.21
CA GLY A 96 -8.44 -1.29 0.44
C GLY A 96 -7.65 -1.38 -0.86
N LEU A 97 -6.36 -1.28 -0.73
CA LEU A 97 -5.38 -1.37 -1.81
C LEU A 97 -4.28 -2.32 -1.37
N LEU A 98 -4.06 -3.38 -2.14
CA LEU A 98 -2.85 -4.20 -2.07
C LEU A 98 -1.86 -3.66 -3.10
N LEU A 99 -0.68 -3.31 -2.65
CA LEU A 99 0.38 -2.71 -3.46
C LEU A 99 1.55 -3.68 -3.59
N ALA A 100 2.00 -3.86 -4.82
CA ALA A 100 3.22 -4.57 -5.18
C ALA A 100 4.20 -3.58 -5.82
N ARG A 101 5.36 -3.39 -5.22
CA ARG A 101 6.37 -2.45 -5.74
C ARG A 101 7.79 -2.99 -5.56
N SER A 102 8.70 -2.47 -6.35
CA SER A 102 10.13 -2.52 -6.03
C SER A 102 10.53 -1.29 -5.19
N PRO A 103 11.76 -1.22 -4.64
CA PRO A 103 12.26 0.01 -4.03
C PRO A 103 12.19 1.22 -4.95
N LYS A 104 12.31 1.02 -6.26
CA LYS A 104 12.37 2.08 -7.28
C LYS A 104 11.01 2.51 -7.81
N ARG A 105 10.07 1.56 -7.98
CA ARG A 105 8.78 1.83 -8.67
C ARG A 105 7.66 0.90 -8.26
N ILE A 106 6.42 1.31 -8.54
CA ILE A 106 5.22 0.49 -8.42
C ILE A 106 5.22 -0.52 -9.58
N LEU A 107 4.94 -1.79 -9.28
CA LEU A 107 4.84 -2.87 -10.27
C LEU A 107 3.39 -3.22 -10.54
N HIS A 108 2.57 -3.29 -9.51
CA HIS A 108 1.15 -3.60 -9.62
C HIS A 108 0.40 -3.11 -8.38
N TRP A 109 -0.90 -2.83 -8.54
CA TRP A 109 -1.81 -2.62 -7.41
C TRP A 109 -3.16 -3.25 -7.70
N ARG A 110 -3.83 -3.62 -6.63
CA ARG A 110 -5.14 -4.27 -6.69
C ARG A 110 -6.07 -3.69 -5.64
N GLU A 111 -7.30 -3.38 -6.03
CA GLU A 111 -8.36 -3.06 -5.08
C GLU A 111 -8.76 -4.32 -4.32
N ILE A 112 -8.91 -4.19 -3.01
CA ILE A 112 -9.33 -5.28 -2.13
C ILE A 112 -10.42 -4.83 -1.18
N VAL A 113 -11.33 -5.74 -0.84
CA VAL A 113 -12.35 -5.51 0.21
C VAL A 113 -11.83 -5.97 1.56
N THR A 114 -11.13 -7.07 1.56
CA THR A 114 -10.46 -7.67 2.71
C THR A 114 -9.07 -8.12 2.31
N GLU A 115 -8.15 -8.08 3.24
CA GLU A 115 -6.79 -8.56 2.99
C GLU A 115 -6.76 -10.09 3.21
N SER A 116 -6.98 -10.85 2.14
CA SER A 116 -6.98 -12.32 2.14
C SER A 116 -5.78 -12.90 1.39
N LEU A 117 -5.48 -14.19 1.63
CA LEU A 117 -4.42 -14.89 0.88
C LEU A 117 -4.74 -15.00 -0.61
N GLU A 118 -6.02 -15.08 -0.96
CA GLU A 118 -6.49 -15.11 -2.33
C GLU A 118 -6.13 -13.82 -3.09
N GLU A 119 -6.30 -12.65 -2.44
CA GLU A 119 -5.93 -11.37 -3.05
C GLU A 119 -4.42 -11.26 -3.29
N TYR A 120 -3.61 -11.78 -2.38
CA TYR A 120 -2.17 -11.90 -2.61
C TYR A 120 -1.85 -12.86 -3.75
N GLY A 121 -2.56 -14.00 -3.85
CA GLY A 121 -2.44 -14.95 -4.96
C GLY A 121 -2.72 -14.27 -6.31
N HIS A 122 -3.87 -13.60 -6.44
CA HIS A 122 -4.23 -12.88 -7.65
C HIS A 122 -3.23 -11.76 -8.01
N CYS A 123 -2.69 -11.04 -7.01
CA CYS A 123 -1.65 -10.04 -7.26
C CYS A 123 -0.39 -10.68 -7.85
N LEU A 124 0.03 -11.81 -7.31
CA LEU A 124 1.19 -12.57 -7.80
C LEU A 124 0.93 -13.16 -9.20
N ASP A 125 -0.30 -13.63 -9.50
CA ASP A 125 -0.67 -14.11 -10.84
C ASP A 125 -0.51 -13.03 -11.89
N GLN A 126 -0.89 -11.78 -11.57
CA GLN A 126 -0.70 -10.66 -12.49
C GLN A 126 0.78 -10.33 -12.70
N LEU A 127 1.58 -10.35 -11.63
CA LEU A 127 3.02 -10.10 -11.73
C LEU A 127 3.74 -11.19 -12.54
N ASP A 128 3.35 -12.46 -12.38
CA ASP A 128 3.89 -13.57 -13.19
C ASP A 128 3.46 -13.45 -14.66
N ALA A 129 2.20 -13.05 -14.93
CA ALA A 129 1.72 -12.79 -16.29
C ALA A 129 2.47 -11.64 -16.99
N MET A 130 3.05 -10.71 -16.21
CA MET A 130 3.93 -9.64 -16.67
C MET A 130 5.41 -10.06 -16.78
N ASP A 131 5.72 -11.33 -16.58
CA ASP A 131 7.08 -11.90 -16.55
C ASP A 131 8.03 -11.23 -15.52
N CYS A 132 7.45 -10.77 -14.40
CA CYS A 132 8.23 -10.18 -13.30
C CYS A 132 9.09 -11.26 -12.61
N ARG A 133 10.38 -10.97 -12.40
CA ARG A 133 11.31 -11.83 -11.66
C ARG A 133 11.67 -11.21 -10.33
N PHE A 134 11.84 -12.04 -9.30
CA PHE A 134 12.07 -11.57 -7.95
C PHE A 134 13.39 -12.09 -7.38
N SER A 135 14.19 -11.17 -6.83
CA SER A 135 15.41 -11.47 -6.10
C SER A 135 15.18 -11.63 -4.61
N ALA A 136 14.14 -11.00 -4.06
CA ALA A 136 13.75 -11.09 -2.66
C ALA A 136 12.31 -10.60 -2.46
N PHE A 137 11.72 -10.93 -1.31
CA PHE A 137 10.42 -10.42 -0.85
C PHE A 137 10.53 -9.66 0.46
N VAL A 138 9.81 -8.55 0.59
CA VAL A 138 9.63 -7.81 1.84
C VAL A 138 8.14 -7.72 2.12
N ILE A 139 7.70 -8.29 3.26
CA ILE A 139 6.27 -8.38 3.62
C ILE A 139 6.06 -8.04 5.10
N ASP A 140 4.81 -7.80 5.48
CA ASP A 140 4.42 -7.82 6.88
C ASP A 140 4.50 -9.24 7.47
N GLY A 141 4.34 -9.37 8.77
CA GLY A 141 4.46 -10.66 9.46
C GLY A 141 3.30 -11.65 9.29
N ARG A 142 2.53 -11.61 8.20
CA ARG A 142 1.43 -12.55 7.95
C ARG A 142 1.94 -13.95 7.61
N PRO A 143 1.72 -14.97 8.46
CA PRO A 143 2.28 -16.31 8.22
C PRO A 143 1.80 -16.95 6.92
N GLY A 144 0.54 -16.74 6.55
CA GLY A 144 -0.03 -17.30 5.32
C GLY A 144 0.61 -16.73 4.05
N VAL A 145 0.87 -15.42 4.01
CA VAL A 145 1.56 -14.77 2.86
C VAL A 145 2.98 -15.28 2.72
N ARG A 146 3.70 -15.40 3.83
CA ARG A 146 5.04 -15.98 3.83
C ARG A 146 5.07 -17.41 3.27
N GLN A 147 4.11 -18.25 3.70
CA GLN A 147 4.01 -19.64 3.21
C GLN A 147 3.64 -19.68 1.72
N LEU A 148 2.76 -18.80 1.26
CA LEU A 148 2.41 -18.67 -0.15
C LEU A 148 3.64 -18.36 -1.00
N LEU A 149 4.41 -17.33 -0.61
CA LEU A 149 5.64 -16.93 -1.31
C LEU A 149 6.69 -18.02 -1.30
N ALA A 150 6.94 -18.67 -0.16
CA ALA A 150 7.93 -19.74 -0.05
C ALA A 150 7.60 -20.96 -0.92
N ARG A 151 6.30 -21.26 -1.12
CA ARG A 151 5.86 -22.36 -2.00
C ARG A 151 5.93 -21.97 -3.48
N ARG A 152 5.53 -20.75 -3.82
CA ARG A 152 5.46 -20.30 -5.21
C ARG A 152 6.85 -19.96 -5.79
N TYR A 153 7.73 -19.41 -4.96
CA TYR A 153 9.07 -18.97 -5.36
C TYR A 153 10.14 -19.61 -4.44
N PRO A 154 10.37 -20.92 -4.58
CA PRO A 154 11.35 -21.61 -3.72
C PRO A 154 12.74 -21.02 -3.89
N GLY A 155 13.44 -20.86 -2.76
CA GLY A 155 14.80 -20.30 -2.74
C GLY A 155 14.91 -18.78 -2.75
N VAL A 156 13.81 -18.04 -3.05
CA VAL A 156 13.84 -16.57 -2.98
C VAL A 156 13.73 -16.11 -1.52
N PRO A 157 14.70 -15.31 -1.02
CA PRO A 157 14.73 -14.87 0.37
C PRO A 157 13.54 -13.98 0.73
N ILE A 158 13.00 -14.19 1.94
CA ILE A 158 11.88 -13.43 2.48
C ILE A 158 12.35 -12.63 3.69
N GLN A 159 12.17 -11.32 3.66
CA GLN A 159 12.36 -10.39 4.76
C GLN A 159 11.00 -10.02 5.36
N LEU A 160 10.85 -10.17 6.67
CA LEU A 160 9.71 -9.60 7.38
C LEU A 160 10.01 -8.17 7.81
N CYS A 161 9.05 -7.27 7.62
CA CYS A 161 9.17 -5.87 7.99
C CYS A 161 9.44 -5.71 9.49
N GLN A 162 10.60 -5.18 9.85
CA GLN A 162 10.97 -4.94 11.25
C GLN A 162 10.05 -3.92 11.92
N PHE A 163 9.58 -2.91 11.19
CA PHE A 163 8.64 -1.92 11.71
C PHE A 163 7.30 -2.58 12.10
N HIS A 164 6.72 -3.41 11.23
CA HIS A 164 5.50 -4.15 11.53
C HIS A 164 5.68 -5.10 12.72
N GLN A 165 6.83 -5.76 12.84
CA GLN A 165 7.13 -6.59 14.00
C GLN A 165 7.14 -5.78 15.31
N ILE A 166 7.72 -4.58 15.30
CA ILE A 166 7.67 -3.67 16.44
C ILE A 166 6.22 -3.26 16.77
N GLN A 167 5.41 -2.97 15.77
CA GLN A 167 3.99 -2.61 15.98
C GLN A 167 3.18 -3.79 16.57
N ILE A 168 3.47 -5.03 16.15
CA ILE A 168 2.87 -6.23 16.75
C ILE A 168 3.17 -6.29 18.25
N VAL A 169 4.43 -6.13 18.64
CA VAL A 169 4.82 -6.15 20.06
C VAL A 169 4.19 -4.99 20.83
N LYS A 170 4.14 -3.78 20.26
CA LYS A 170 3.49 -2.62 20.87
C LYS A 170 1.99 -2.84 21.10
N ARG A 171 1.29 -3.56 20.24
CA ARG A 171 -0.12 -3.95 20.43
C ARG A 171 -0.31 -4.89 21.61
N TYR A 172 0.61 -5.81 21.81
CA TYR A 172 0.58 -6.72 22.96
C TYR A 172 1.05 -6.06 24.25
N ILE A 173 2.09 -5.25 24.20
CA ILE A 173 2.74 -4.65 25.37
C ILE A 173 2.66 -3.12 25.26
N PRO A 174 1.78 -2.48 26.05
CA PRO A 174 1.65 -1.02 26.08
C PRO A 174 2.90 -0.34 26.63
N ALA A 175 3.02 0.98 26.42
CA ALA A 175 4.17 1.76 26.87
C ALA A 175 4.38 1.69 28.38
N ARG A 176 3.27 1.69 29.15
CA ARG A 176 3.26 1.55 30.60
C ARG A 176 2.95 0.11 31.01
N ALA A 177 3.82 -0.83 30.62
CA ALA A 177 3.67 -2.23 31.00
C ALA A 177 3.88 -2.44 32.50
N LYS A 178 2.98 -3.22 33.13
CA LYS A 178 2.98 -3.43 34.60
C LYS A 178 4.12 -4.35 35.07
N THR A 179 4.46 -5.37 34.29
CA THR A 179 5.45 -6.39 34.67
C THR A 179 6.83 -6.05 34.12
N GLU A 180 7.87 -6.43 34.84
CA GLU A 180 9.26 -6.24 34.41
C GLU A 180 9.55 -6.99 33.11
N ALA A 181 9.12 -8.26 33.01
CA ALA A 181 9.22 -9.08 31.80
C ALA A 181 8.66 -8.35 30.57
N ALA A 182 7.49 -7.70 30.68
CA ALA A 182 6.90 -6.95 29.59
C ALA A 182 7.72 -5.70 29.24
N ARG A 183 8.22 -4.96 30.23
CA ARG A 183 9.05 -3.76 29.99
C ARG A 183 10.35 -4.13 29.26
N GLU A 184 11.03 -5.17 29.71
CA GLU A 184 12.28 -5.63 29.11
C GLU A 184 12.08 -6.13 27.68
N LEU A 185 11.05 -6.98 27.44
CA LEU A 185 10.76 -7.48 26.08
C LEU A 185 10.42 -6.33 25.13
N ARG A 186 9.66 -5.35 25.60
CA ARG A 186 9.35 -4.16 24.80
C ARG A 186 10.61 -3.34 24.49
N LYS A 187 11.49 -3.12 25.46
CA LYS A 187 12.78 -2.41 25.30
C LYS A 187 13.64 -3.12 24.27
N LEU A 188 13.78 -4.45 24.39
CA LEU A 188 14.50 -5.28 23.44
C LEU A 188 13.94 -5.10 22.02
N CYS A 189 12.62 -5.22 21.85
CA CYS A 189 11.97 -5.09 20.56
C CYS A 189 12.14 -3.69 19.94
N LEU A 190 12.12 -2.62 20.72
CA LEU A 190 12.36 -1.27 20.21
C LEU A 190 13.80 -1.08 19.67
N GLY A 191 14.74 -1.88 20.13
CA GLY A 191 16.11 -1.93 19.63
C GLY A 191 16.29 -2.73 18.33
N LEU A 192 15.26 -3.44 17.85
CA LEU A 192 15.34 -4.39 16.73
C LEU A 192 16.04 -3.82 15.47
N VAL A 193 15.65 -2.63 15.04
CA VAL A 193 16.17 -1.99 13.81
C VAL A 193 17.66 -1.66 13.91
N LYS A 194 18.15 -1.36 15.13
CA LYS A 194 19.53 -0.98 15.40
C LYS A 194 20.42 -2.16 15.76
N SER A 195 19.81 -3.33 15.98
CA SER A 195 20.54 -4.52 16.47
C SER A 195 21.14 -5.31 15.31
N ASP A 196 22.20 -6.04 15.63
CA ASP A 196 22.64 -7.16 14.83
C ASP A 196 21.75 -8.39 15.09
N GLY A 197 21.61 -9.26 14.07
CA GLY A 197 20.70 -10.42 14.14
C GLY A 197 21.12 -11.45 15.20
N LEU A 198 22.41 -11.71 15.34
CA LEU A 198 22.94 -12.65 16.32
C LEU A 198 22.82 -12.10 17.74
N ALA A 199 23.18 -10.84 17.93
CA ALA A 199 23.06 -10.16 19.22
C ALA A 199 21.59 -10.06 19.67
N PHE A 200 20.66 -9.78 18.73
CA PHE A 200 19.23 -9.75 19.05
C PHE A 200 18.69 -11.13 19.41
N ALA A 201 19.09 -12.18 18.68
CA ALA A 201 18.71 -13.56 18.97
C ALA A 201 19.16 -13.97 20.38
N ALA A 202 20.44 -13.75 20.70
CA ALA A 202 21.01 -14.04 22.01
C ALA A 202 20.31 -13.28 23.14
N ALA A 203 20.01 -11.99 22.95
CA ALA A 203 19.30 -11.19 23.93
C ALA A 203 17.84 -11.65 24.14
N LEU A 204 17.16 -12.09 23.07
CA LEU A 204 15.80 -12.65 23.15
C LEU A 204 15.81 -14.00 23.89
N GLU A 205 16.82 -14.82 23.67
CA GLU A 205 17.00 -16.11 24.35
C GLU A 205 17.32 -15.93 25.83
N LEU A 206 18.22 -15.02 26.20
CA LEU A 206 18.50 -14.65 27.59
C LEU A 206 17.24 -14.14 28.30
N TRP A 207 16.46 -13.29 27.64
CA TRP A 207 15.17 -12.82 28.17
C TRP A 207 14.21 -14.00 28.38
N HIS A 208 14.11 -14.92 27.42
CA HIS A 208 13.24 -16.10 27.54
C HIS A 208 13.70 -17.01 28.68
N GLY A 209 14.99 -17.26 28.83
CA GLY A 209 15.54 -18.03 29.96
C GLY A 209 15.17 -17.42 31.33
N LYS A 210 15.30 -16.09 31.45
CA LYS A 210 14.95 -15.35 32.67
C LYS A 210 13.43 -15.45 33.02
N TYR A 211 12.55 -15.48 32.02
CA TYR A 211 11.10 -15.36 32.22
C TYR A 211 10.30 -16.59 31.75
N CYS A 212 10.93 -17.73 31.50
CA CYS A 212 10.23 -18.91 30.99
C CYS A 212 9.16 -19.44 31.96
N GLU A 213 9.42 -19.45 33.27
CA GLU A 213 8.45 -19.89 34.29
C GLU A 213 7.29 -18.86 34.43
N PHE A 214 7.60 -17.57 34.44
CA PHE A 214 6.60 -16.50 34.39
C PHE A 214 5.63 -16.65 33.18
N LEU A 215 6.13 -17.06 32.03
CA LEU A 215 5.30 -17.30 30.84
C LEU A 215 4.43 -18.57 30.93
N LYS A 216 4.75 -19.50 31.82
CA LYS A 216 3.97 -20.73 32.05
C LYS A 216 2.85 -20.54 33.06
N GLU A 217 2.89 -19.48 33.88
CA GLU A 217 1.87 -19.21 34.87
C GLU A 217 0.47 -19.21 34.30
N ARG A 218 -0.45 -19.89 35.02
CA ARG A 218 -1.85 -19.99 34.65
C ARG A 218 -2.74 -19.52 35.79
N SER A 219 -3.87 -18.94 35.45
CA SER A 219 -4.92 -18.54 36.38
C SER A 219 -6.27 -19.11 35.95
N LEU A 220 -7.11 -19.43 36.91
CA LEU A 220 -8.49 -19.83 36.67
C LEU A 220 -9.31 -18.60 36.29
N ALA A 221 -9.94 -18.61 35.14
CA ALA A 221 -10.84 -17.54 34.67
C ALA A 221 -12.24 -17.73 35.29
N GLU A 222 -13.07 -16.68 35.24
CA GLU A 222 -14.44 -16.70 35.76
C GLU A 222 -15.32 -17.81 35.12
N ASP A 223 -15.01 -18.20 33.87
CA ASP A 223 -15.67 -19.29 33.15
C ASP A 223 -15.15 -20.70 33.55
N GLY A 224 -14.36 -20.81 34.62
CA GLY A 224 -13.80 -22.06 35.11
C GLY A 224 -12.64 -22.61 34.28
N LYS A 225 -12.16 -21.94 33.26
CA LYS A 225 -11.08 -22.40 32.38
C LYS A 225 -9.72 -21.87 32.80
N TRP A 226 -8.74 -22.75 32.84
CA TRP A 226 -7.35 -22.38 33.04
C TRP A 226 -6.78 -21.65 31.83
N ARG A 227 -6.28 -20.41 32.03
CA ARG A 227 -5.67 -19.59 31.00
C ARG A 227 -4.29 -19.11 31.42
N TYR A 228 -3.41 -18.86 30.44
CA TYR A 228 -2.12 -18.23 30.74
C TYR A 228 -2.36 -16.83 31.32
N THR A 229 -1.79 -16.57 32.50
CA THR A 229 -1.88 -15.29 33.21
C THR A 229 -1.28 -14.16 32.38
N HIS A 230 -0.13 -14.42 31.75
CA HIS A 230 0.64 -13.42 31.00
C HIS A 230 0.49 -13.59 29.48
N ARG A 231 -0.76 -13.81 28.99
CA ARG A 231 -1.06 -14.11 27.59
C ARG A 231 -0.45 -13.13 26.60
N ARG A 232 -0.51 -11.81 26.90
CA ARG A 232 -0.03 -10.78 25.98
C ARG A 232 1.49 -10.79 25.85
N VAL A 233 2.22 -10.94 26.95
CA VAL A 233 3.68 -11.04 26.92
C VAL A 233 4.12 -12.30 26.21
N ARG A 234 3.45 -13.43 26.49
CA ARG A 234 3.65 -14.69 25.81
C ARG A 234 3.42 -14.59 24.28
N SER A 235 2.38 -13.90 23.84
CA SER A 235 2.08 -13.70 22.42
C SER A 235 3.12 -12.79 21.76
N ALA A 236 3.58 -11.75 22.43
CA ALA A 236 4.64 -10.88 21.95
C ALA A 236 5.95 -11.65 21.75
N HIS A 237 6.37 -12.44 22.74
CA HIS A 237 7.55 -13.30 22.64
C HIS A 237 7.42 -14.33 21.49
N LYS A 238 6.30 -15.06 21.44
CA LYS A 238 6.07 -16.04 20.36
C LYS A 238 6.13 -15.43 18.97
N SER A 239 5.59 -14.21 18.81
CA SER A 239 5.67 -13.49 17.55
C SER A 239 7.12 -13.12 17.18
N LEU A 240 7.91 -12.63 18.15
CA LEU A 240 9.31 -12.30 17.93
C LEU A 240 10.13 -13.55 17.60
N ALA A 241 10.02 -14.60 18.42
CA ALA A 241 10.77 -15.83 18.24
C ALA A 241 10.44 -16.53 16.92
N GLY A 242 9.15 -16.62 16.57
CA GLY A 242 8.69 -17.26 15.33
C GLY A 242 9.07 -16.49 14.05
N ASN A 243 9.20 -15.18 14.14
CA ASN A 243 9.55 -14.32 13.01
C ASN A 243 11.07 -14.04 12.92
N LEU A 244 11.83 -14.30 13.97
CA LEU A 244 13.26 -14.01 14.07
C LEU A 244 14.08 -14.47 12.87
N PRO A 245 13.89 -15.68 12.30
CA PRO A 245 14.66 -16.15 11.14
C PRO A 245 14.55 -15.26 9.90
N TYR A 246 13.46 -14.48 9.81
CA TYR A 246 13.12 -13.64 8.66
C TYR A 246 13.30 -12.13 8.93
N LEU A 247 13.60 -11.72 10.17
CA LEU A 247 13.74 -10.30 10.53
C LEU A 247 15.10 -9.70 10.13
N PHE A 248 16.08 -10.55 9.84
CA PHE A 248 17.44 -10.13 9.47
C PHE A 248 17.90 -10.74 8.13
N THR A 249 16.97 -11.14 7.26
CA THR A 249 17.27 -11.69 5.94
C THR A 249 18.11 -10.71 5.11
N PHE A 250 17.81 -9.42 5.19
CA PHE A 250 18.56 -8.36 4.50
C PHE A 250 20.05 -8.34 4.83
N ARG A 251 20.45 -8.74 6.05
CA ARG A 251 21.86 -8.84 6.44
C ARG A 251 22.54 -10.13 5.94
N LYS A 252 21.75 -11.19 5.72
CA LYS A 252 22.25 -12.46 5.17
C LYS A 252 22.54 -12.38 3.66
N HIS A 253 21.90 -11.43 2.97
CA HIS A 253 22.00 -11.23 1.53
C HIS A 253 22.32 -9.76 1.20
N PRO A 254 23.51 -9.25 1.59
CA PRO A 254 23.85 -7.84 1.44
C PRO A 254 23.88 -7.37 -0.03
N SER A 255 24.25 -8.26 -0.96
CA SER A 255 24.29 -7.96 -2.39
C SER A 255 22.92 -7.71 -3.02
N LEU A 256 21.82 -8.13 -2.38
CA LEU A 256 20.45 -7.93 -2.88
C LEU A 256 19.84 -6.60 -2.42
N GLU A 257 20.51 -5.85 -1.55
CA GLU A 257 20.05 -4.55 -1.02
C GLU A 257 18.60 -4.58 -0.52
N ILE A 258 18.22 -5.68 0.14
CA ILE A 258 16.84 -5.91 0.60
C ILE A 258 16.47 -4.87 1.67
N PRO A 259 15.38 -4.09 1.51
CA PRO A 259 14.91 -3.22 2.58
C PRO A 259 14.49 -4.01 3.82
N ASN A 260 14.83 -3.52 5.01
CA ASN A 260 14.42 -4.14 6.28
C ASN A 260 12.98 -3.77 6.70
N THR A 261 12.32 -2.89 5.96
CA THR A 261 10.95 -2.42 6.22
C THR A 261 10.16 -2.22 4.94
N THR A 262 8.82 -2.13 5.07
CA THR A 262 7.88 -1.74 4.01
C THR A 262 7.66 -0.22 3.94
N ASN A 263 8.54 0.60 4.51
CA ASN A 263 8.37 2.06 4.59
C ASN A 263 8.14 2.73 3.23
N HIS A 264 8.63 2.12 2.15
CA HIS A 264 8.35 2.58 0.79
C HIS A 264 6.86 2.53 0.44
N CYS A 265 6.11 1.54 0.96
CA CYS A 265 4.67 1.47 0.83
C CYS A 265 3.98 2.42 1.80
N ASP A 266 4.39 2.44 3.07
CA ASP A 266 3.81 3.28 4.11
C ASP A 266 3.84 4.76 3.75
N GLY A 267 4.96 5.25 3.24
CA GLY A 267 5.12 6.63 2.78
C GLY A 267 4.17 6.98 1.62
N LEU A 268 4.06 6.08 0.64
CA LEU A 268 3.14 6.24 -0.48
C LEU A 268 1.69 6.22 -0.02
N PHE A 269 1.32 5.28 0.85
CA PHE A 269 -0.03 5.19 1.42
C PHE A 269 -0.41 6.44 2.21
N ALA A 270 0.51 6.98 3.02
CA ALA A 270 0.30 8.22 3.76
C ALA A 270 0.06 9.40 2.81
N HIS A 271 0.85 9.50 1.73
CA HIS A 271 0.71 10.53 0.71
C HIS A 271 -0.64 10.45 -0.01
N ILE A 272 -1.04 9.26 -0.48
CA ILE A 272 -2.33 9.05 -1.13
C ILE A 272 -3.50 9.36 -0.17
N LYS A 273 -3.43 8.84 1.06
CA LYS A 273 -4.47 9.11 2.09
C LYS A 273 -4.63 10.59 2.36
N GLN A 274 -3.53 11.34 2.45
CA GLN A 274 -3.56 12.79 2.66
C GLN A 274 -4.26 13.51 1.49
N LYS A 275 -3.97 13.12 0.23
CA LYS A 275 -4.62 13.71 -0.94
C LYS A 275 -6.11 13.40 -1.00
N VAL A 276 -6.48 12.15 -0.77
CA VAL A 276 -7.88 11.71 -0.73
C VAL A 276 -8.67 12.40 0.40
N LEU A 277 -8.03 12.65 1.55
CA LEU A 277 -8.69 13.28 2.70
C LEU A 277 -9.11 14.73 2.43
N ILE A 278 -8.42 15.45 1.58
CA ILE A 278 -8.76 16.83 1.20
C ILE A 278 -10.08 16.87 0.44
N HIS A 279 -10.34 15.87 -0.39
CA HIS A 279 -11.53 15.76 -1.21
C HIS A 279 -12.66 14.99 -0.49
N ARG A 280 -13.02 15.45 0.71
CA ARG A 280 -14.13 14.85 1.49
C ARG A 280 -15.42 14.89 0.70
N GLY A 281 -16.21 13.80 0.78
CA GLY A 281 -17.52 13.73 0.11
C GLY A 281 -17.49 13.34 -1.37
N ILE A 282 -16.34 13.00 -1.94
CA ILE A 282 -16.29 12.41 -3.29
C ILE A 282 -16.87 11.00 -3.29
N SER A 283 -17.50 10.62 -4.41
CA SER A 283 -18.03 9.27 -4.59
C SER A 283 -16.92 8.21 -4.49
N VAL A 284 -17.29 6.97 -4.16
CA VAL A 284 -16.36 5.83 -4.16
C VAL A 284 -15.68 5.69 -5.52
N LYS A 285 -16.45 5.83 -6.62
CA LYS A 285 -15.92 5.76 -7.99
C LYS A 285 -14.87 6.84 -8.26
N SER A 286 -15.15 8.10 -7.89
CA SER A 286 -14.19 9.20 -8.10
C SER A 286 -12.95 9.05 -7.23
N ARG A 287 -13.10 8.48 -6.01
CA ARG A 287 -11.98 8.17 -5.12
C ARG A 287 -11.05 7.13 -5.72
N LYS A 288 -11.61 6.01 -6.20
CA LYS A 288 -10.84 4.96 -6.88
C LYS A 288 -10.03 5.54 -8.04
N LYS A 289 -10.70 6.24 -8.94
CA LYS A 289 -10.09 6.89 -10.08
C LYS A 289 -8.95 7.83 -9.71
N MET A 290 -9.12 8.60 -8.62
CA MET A 290 -8.08 9.48 -8.12
C MET A 290 -6.87 8.70 -7.58
N ILE A 291 -7.12 7.59 -6.89
CA ILE A 291 -6.05 6.72 -6.36
C ILE A 291 -5.29 6.08 -7.51
N ASP A 292 -5.98 5.52 -8.51
CA ASP A 292 -5.35 4.94 -9.69
C ASP A 292 -4.47 5.97 -10.41
N TYR A 293 -5.02 7.17 -10.66
CA TYR A 293 -4.25 8.27 -11.25
C TYR A 293 -2.99 8.63 -10.45
N LEU A 294 -3.09 8.66 -9.12
CA LEU A 294 -1.95 8.95 -8.25
C LEU A 294 -0.89 7.85 -8.30
N LEU A 295 -1.30 6.57 -8.40
CA LEU A 295 -0.40 5.43 -8.49
C LEU A 295 0.30 5.35 -9.86
N GLU A 296 -0.42 5.63 -10.94
CA GLU A 296 0.11 5.68 -12.30
C GLU A 296 1.14 6.80 -12.51
N ASN A 297 1.03 7.89 -11.76
CA ASN A 297 1.86 9.08 -11.90
C ASN A 297 2.81 9.31 -10.71
N PHE A 298 3.07 8.27 -9.92
CA PHE A 298 4.02 8.30 -8.81
C PHE A 298 5.38 7.81 -9.29
#